data_14cd9158dba3ee6bb1a593f9a7831e42
#
_entry.id   14cd9158dba3ee6bb1a593f9a7831e42
#
_cell.length_a   1.000
_cell.length_b   1.000
_cell.length_c   1.000
_cell.angle_alpha   90.00
_cell.angle_beta   90.00
_cell.angle_gamma   90.00
#
_symmetry.space_group_name_H-M   'P 1'
#
loop_
_entity.id
_entity.type
_entity.pdbx_description
1 polymer ?
#
loop_
_entity_poly.entity_id
_entity_poly.type
_entity_poly.pdbx_seq_one_letter_code
_entity_poly.pdbx_strand_id
1 'polypeptide(L)'
;MTLEERLEKMEAMLTVLVEQHQAREWYSTEQFARAAGKAEFTVREYCRLGRIKAEKRESGRGTHAAWVISHAEWLRYQREGLRRVPTATPDI
;
A
#
# COMPACT_ATOMS: atom_id res chain seq x y z
N MET A 1 38.18 3.54 -5.26
CA MET A 1 36.87 4.14 -5.07
C MET A 1 36.91 5.11 -3.93
N THR A 2 36.66 6.35 -4.21
CA THR A 2 36.68 7.39 -3.17
C THR A 2 35.37 7.40 -2.38
N LEU A 3 35.42 8.01 -1.21
CA LEU A 3 34.26 8.16 -0.37
C LEU A 3 33.16 8.97 -1.09
N GLU A 4 33.55 9.98 -1.83
CA GLU A 4 32.64 10.80 -2.60
C GLU A 4 31.91 10.00 -3.68
N GLU A 5 32.62 9.13 -4.38
CA GLU A 5 32.00 8.25 -5.39
C GLU A 5 31.00 7.30 -4.76
N ARG A 6 31.26 6.82 -3.56
CA ARG A 6 30.34 5.98 -2.82
C ARG A 6 29.07 6.72 -2.43
N LEU A 7 29.22 7.94 -1.97
CA LEU A 7 28.08 8.77 -1.59
C LEU A 7 27.21 9.08 -2.78
N GLU A 8 27.81 9.44 -3.91
CA GLU A 8 27.06 9.69 -5.14
C GLU A 8 26.27 8.47 -5.58
N LYS A 9 26.88 7.29 -5.50
CA LYS A 9 26.23 6.06 -5.87
C LYS A 9 25.08 5.73 -4.96
N MET A 10 25.22 5.95 -3.66
CA MET A 10 24.15 5.74 -2.69
C MET A 10 23.00 6.72 -2.90
N GLU A 11 23.31 7.97 -3.16
CA GLU A 11 22.30 8.97 -3.45
C GLU A 11 21.52 8.63 -4.72
N ALA A 12 22.22 8.18 -5.75
CA ALA A 12 21.56 7.78 -6.99
C ALA A 12 20.60 6.60 -6.76
N MET A 13 21.03 5.62 -5.97
CA MET A 13 20.18 4.47 -5.64
C MET A 13 18.95 4.87 -4.84
N LEU A 14 19.13 5.76 -3.86
CA LEU A 14 18.02 6.26 -3.07
C LEU A 14 17.03 7.04 -3.93
N THR A 15 17.52 7.87 -4.83
CA THR A 15 16.68 8.62 -5.75
C THR A 15 15.84 7.69 -6.63
N VAL A 16 16.46 6.65 -7.18
CA VAL A 16 15.75 5.66 -7.99
C VAL A 16 14.66 4.97 -7.18
N LEU A 17 14.96 4.57 -5.94
CA LEU A 17 13.98 3.93 -5.07
C LEU A 17 12.80 4.85 -4.76
N VAL A 18 13.07 6.11 -4.48
CA VAL A 18 12.04 7.11 -4.20
C VAL A 18 11.18 7.32 -5.43
N GLU A 19 11.79 7.47 -6.61
CA GLU A 19 11.06 7.64 -7.85
C GLU A 19 10.19 6.45 -8.17
N GLN A 20 10.69 5.24 -8.00
CA GLN A 20 9.92 4.03 -8.22
C GLN A 20 8.74 3.93 -7.26
N HIS A 21 8.95 4.33 -6.02
CA HIS A 21 7.89 4.31 -5.02
C HIS A 21 6.83 5.35 -5.35
N GLN A 22 7.22 6.54 -5.76
CA GLN A 22 6.30 7.61 -6.13
C GLN A 22 5.52 7.28 -7.41
N ALA A 23 6.12 6.51 -8.31
CA ALA A 23 5.47 6.14 -9.55
C ALA A 23 4.35 5.12 -9.36
N ARG A 24 4.28 4.47 -8.22
CA ARG A 24 3.22 3.52 -7.96
C ARG A 24 1.97 4.24 -7.50
N GLU A 25 0.93 4.14 -8.31
CA GLU A 25 -0.37 4.68 -7.93
C GLU A 25 -1.18 3.70 -7.09
N TRP A 26 -0.89 2.40 -7.24
CA TRP A 26 -1.66 1.34 -6.60
C TRP A 26 -0.74 0.27 -6.01
N TYR A 27 -1.20 -0.30 -4.92
CA TYR A 27 -0.51 -1.37 -4.22
C TYR A 27 -1.39 -2.60 -4.16
N SER A 28 -0.79 -3.78 -4.31
CA SER A 28 -1.48 -5.03 -4.00
C SER A 28 -1.57 -5.19 -2.48
N THR A 29 -2.40 -6.12 -2.03
CA THR A 29 -2.47 -6.43 -0.60
C THR A 29 -1.14 -6.93 -0.07
N GLU A 30 -0.41 -7.69 -0.87
CA GLU A 30 0.92 -8.16 -0.50
C GLU A 30 1.90 -7.00 -0.31
N GLN A 31 1.93 -6.08 -1.26
CA GLN A 31 2.82 -4.93 -1.19
C GLN A 31 2.48 -4.02 -0.01
N PHE A 32 1.20 -3.78 0.20
CA PHE A 32 0.74 -2.98 1.32
C PHE A 32 1.10 -3.65 2.65
N ALA A 33 0.89 -4.97 2.74
CA ALA A 33 1.19 -5.73 3.95
C ALA A 33 2.68 -5.65 4.31
N ARG A 34 3.55 -5.78 3.33
CA ARG A 34 4.99 -5.63 3.55
C ARG A 34 5.35 -4.25 4.06
N ALA A 35 4.81 -3.22 3.43
CA ALA A 35 5.09 -1.85 3.82
C ALA A 35 4.54 -1.53 5.21
N ALA A 36 3.39 -2.09 5.57
CA ALA A 36 2.75 -1.85 6.85
C ALA A 36 3.23 -2.78 7.97
N GLY A 37 4.02 -3.79 7.64
CA GLY A 37 4.47 -4.77 8.62
C GLY A 37 3.35 -5.66 9.12
N LYS A 38 2.40 -5.99 8.26
CA LYS A 38 1.23 -6.81 8.58
C LYS A 38 1.19 -8.06 7.70
N ALA A 39 0.41 -9.06 8.11
CA ALA A 39 0.18 -10.21 7.27
C ALA A 39 -0.76 -9.84 6.12
N GLU A 40 -0.57 -10.45 4.97
CA GLU A 40 -1.43 -10.20 3.81
C GLU A 40 -2.90 -10.52 4.11
N PHE A 41 -3.13 -11.62 4.80
CA PHE A 41 -4.49 -11.99 5.22
C PHE A 41 -5.15 -10.86 6.02
N THR A 42 -4.41 -10.26 6.93
CA THR A 42 -4.91 -9.17 7.75
C THR A 42 -5.28 -7.96 6.90
N VAL A 43 -4.44 -7.63 5.91
CA VAL A 43 -4.72 -6.51 5.01
C VAL A 43 -5.96 -6.78 4.16
N ARG A 44 -6.14 -8.01 3.68
CA ARG A 44 -7.33 -8.40 2.94
C ARG A 44 -8.59 -8.22 3.77
N GLU A 45 -8.53 -8.60 5.05
CA GLU A 45 -9.65 -8.40 5.96
C GLU A 45 -9.95 -6.92 6.16
N TYR A 46 -8.92 -6.09 6.29
CA TYR A 46 -9.12 -4.66 6.40
C TYR A 46 -9.79 -4.07 5.15
N CYS A 47 -9.41 -4.55 3.98
CA CYS A 47 -10.04 -4.12 2.73
C CYS A 47 -11.50 -4.56 2.68
N ARG A 48 -11.77 -5.80 3.05
CA ARG A 48 -13.12 -6.36 3.05
C ARG A 48 -14.03 -5.62 4.02
N LEU A 49 -13.51 -5.26 5.16
CA LEU A 49 -14.28 -4.56 6.21
C LEU A 49 -14.39 -3.05 6.01
N GLY A 50 -13.72 -2.52 5.00
CA GLY A 50 -13.73 -1.09 4.75
C GLY A 50 -12.83 -0.28 5.68
N ARG A 51 -11.94 -0.93 6.41
CA ARG A 51 -10.98 -0.26 7.29
C ARG A 51 -9.80 0.33 6.52
N ILE A 52 -9.60 -0.14 5.30
CA ILE A 52 -8.68 0.42 4.33
C ILE A 52 -9.50 0.60 3.05
N LYS A 53 -9.49 1.79 2.50
CA LYS A 53 -10.21 2.04 1.25
C LYS A 53 -9.47 1.37 0.11
N ALA A 54 -10.10 0.40 -0.51
CA ALA A 54 -9.50 -0.38 -1.58
C ALA A 54 -10.53 -0.62 -2.68
N GLU A 55 -10.04 -0.93 -3.87
CA GLU A 55 -10.88 -1.31 -4.99
C GLU A 55 -10.57 -2.72 -5.40
N LYS A 56 -11.57 -3.43 -5.89
CA LYS A 56 -11.35 -4.73 -6.50
C LYS A 56 -11.14 -4.53 -8.00
N ARG A 57 -10.06 -5.07 -8.50
CA ARG A 57 -9.76 -5.04 -9.93
C ARG A 57 -9.47 -6.44 -10.41
N GLU A 58 -9.96 -6.75 -11.60
CA GLU A 58 -9.65 -8.02 -12.20
C GLU A 58 -8.18 -8.02 -12.62
N SER A 59 -7.47 -9.07 -12.22
CA SER A 59 -6.14 -9.27 -12.75
C SER A 59 -6.31 -9.82 -14.16
N GLY A 60 -5.47 -9.39 -15.09
CA GLY A 60 -5.57 -9.82 -16.47
C GLY A 60 -5.35 -11.31 -16.69
N ARG A 61 -5.24 -12.09 -15.65
CA ARG A 61 -4.96 -13.52 -15.75
C ARG A 61 -5.97 -14.41 -15.06
N GLY A 62 -7.13 -13.95 -14.74
CA GLY A 62 -8.01 -14.83 -14.07
C GLY A 62 -9.37 -14.26 -13.80
N THR A 63 -10.19 -15.09 -13.22
CA THR A 63 -11.55 -14.73 -12.88
C THR A 63 -11.66 -14.09 -11.50
N HIS A 64 -10.55 -13.99 -10.78
CA HIS A 64 -10.55 -13.47 -9.42
C HIS A 64 -10.14 -12.01 -9.38
N ALA A 65 -11.00 -11.19 -8.81
CA ALA A 65 -10.67 -9.82 -8.54
C ALA A 65 -9.75 -9.73 -7.32
N ALA A 66 -8.76 -8.88 -7.41
CA ALA A 66 -7.83 -8.65 -6.30
C ALA A 66 -8.00 -7.24 -5.77
N TRP A 67 -7.81 -7.07 -4.48
CA TRP A 67 -7.84 -5.75 -3.87
C TRP A 67 -6.61 -4.96 -4.28
N VAL A 68 -6.81 -3.69 -4.62
CA VAL A 68 -5.73 -2.74 -4.84
C VAL A 68 -5.98 -1.50 -3.99
N ILE A 69 -4.91 -0.95 -3.45
CA ILE A 69 -4.99 0.19 -2.54
C ILE A 69 -4.24 1.35 -3.18
N SER A 70 -4.85 2.52 -3.24
CA SER A 70 -4.21 3.68 -3.85
C SER A 70 -3.07 4.21 -2.99
N HIS A 71 -2.12 4.88 -3.64
CA HIS A 71 -1.03 5.53 -2.92
C HIS A 71 -1.57 6.59 -1.94
N ALA A 72 -2.62 7.29 -2.32
CA ALA A 72 -3.26 8.26 -1.43
C ALA A 72 -3.78 7.59 -0.16
N GLU A 73 -4.34 6.40 -0.29
CA GLU A 73 -4.82 5.65 0.88
C GLU A 73 -3.66 5.17 1.74
N TRP A 74 -2.55 4.77 1.13
CA TRP A 74 -1.35 4.39 1.86
C TRP A 74 -0.86 5.56 2.72
N LEU A 75 -0.79 6.76 2.15
CA LEU A 75 -0.38 7.96 2.87
C LEU A 75 -1.36 8.30 4.00
N ARG A 76 -2.66 8.17 3.72
CA ARG A 76 -3.68 8.38 4.75
C ARG A 76 -3.52 7.38 5.89
N TYR A 77 -3.31 6.10 5.56
CA TYR A 77 -3.11 5.05 6.56
C TYR A 77 -1.92 5.35 7.46
N GLN A 78 -0.82 5.80 6.87
CA GLN A 78 0.37 6.16 7.65
C GLN A 78 0.10 7.30 8.62
N ARG A 79 -0.76 8.22 8.23
CA ARG A 79 -1.07 9.41 9.00
C ARG A 79 -2.16 9.16 10.04
N GLU A 80 -3.19 8.44 9.68
CA GLU A 80 -4.39 8.31 10.50
C GLU A 80 -4.68 6.89 10.98
N GLY A 81 -4.02 5.89 10.43
CA GLY A 81 -4.29 4.50 10.75
C GLY A 81 -5.52 3.95 10.06
N LEU A 82 -6.09 2.90 10.62
CA LEU A 82 -7.25 2.25 10.05
C LEU A 82 -8.50 3.10 10.14
N ARG A 83 -9.34 3.00 9.12
CA ARG A 83 -10.65 3.65 9.15
C ARG A 83 -11.56 2.91 10.12
N ARG A 84 -12.50 3.61 10.68
CA ARG A 84 -13.54 2.97 11.47
C ARG A 84 -14.38 2.09 10.56
N VAL A 85 -14.73 0.92 11.06
CA VAL A 85 -15.67 0.07 10.34
C VAL A 85 -16.95 0.87 10.18
N PRO A 86 -17.43 1.04 8.95
CA PRO A 86 -18.71 1.69 8.77
C PRO A 86 -19.77 0.79 9.38
N THR A 87 -20.17 1.10 10.55
CA THR A 87 -21.20 0.36 11.17
C THR A 87 -22.48 0.83 10.61
N ALA A 88 -23.01 -0.01 9.96
CA ALA A 88 -24.28 0.25 9.56
C ALA A 88 -25.14 0.51 10.69
N THR A 89 -25.02 0.45 11.73
CA THR A 89 -25.95 0.59 12.63
C THR A 89 -25.83 1.07 13.66
N PRO A 90 -26.19 1.60 13.86
CA PRO A 90 -26.24 1.92 14.93
C PRO A 90 -27.32 1.55 15.61
N ASP A 91 -27.77 1.26 15.59
CA ASP A 91 -28.67 0.98 16.16
C ASP A 91 -29.07 1.29 17.02
N ILE A 92 -29.05 1.63 17.09
CA ILE A 92 -29.52 1.81 17.76
C ILE A 92 -29.91 1.95 18.22
#